data_311926268dae4ca7cacba3790d0268b9
#
_entry.id   311926268dae4ca7cacba3790d0268b9
#
_cell.length_a   1.000
_cell.length_b   1.000
_cell.length_c   1.000
_cell.angle_alpha   90.00
_cell.angle_beta   90.00
_cell.angle_gamma   90.00
#
_symmetry.space_group_name_H-M   'P 1'
#
loop_
_entity.id
_entity.type
_entity.pdbx_description
1 polymer ?
#
loop_
_entity_poly.entity_id
_entity_poly.type
_entity_poly.pdbx_seq_one_letter_code
_entity_poly.pdbx_strand_id
1 'polypeptide(L)'
;MTSAVASAHRVVVKVGSSLVTNDGRGLDLEAISRWAAQVARLRELGKQVILVSSGAIAEGMQRLGWPQRPQQIHELQAAAAVGQMGLARAYETHFGRHGVQTAQVLLTHADLADRPRYLNARSTLFTLLALGVVPVINENDTVVTDEIKFGDNDTLGALVANLVEADA
;
A
#
# COMPACT_ATOMS: atom_id res chain seq x y z
N MET A 1 25.08 -9.96 -15.02
CA MET A 1 23.67 -10.35 -14.86
C MET A 1 22.86 -9.11 -14.58
N THR A 2 21.99 -8.68 -15.46
CA THR A 2 21.05 -7.61 -15.20
C THR A 2 20.00 -8.12 -14.20
N SER A 3 19.81 -7.39 -13.10
CA SER A 3 18.75 -7.70 -12.11
C SER A 3 17.38 -7.70 -12.81
N ALA A 4 16.48 -8.64 -12.45
CA ALA A 4 15.12 -8.69 -12.97
C ALA A 4 14.41 -7.33 -12.80
N VAL A 5 14.67 -6.62 -11.71
CA VAL A 5 14.14 -5.27 -11.45
C VAL A 5 14.68 -4.25 -12.46
N ALA A 6 15.92 -4.38 -12.92
CA ALA A 6 16.50 -3.43 -13.87
C ALA A 6 15.80 -3.48 -15.23
N SER A 7 15.42 -4.67 -15.69
CA SER A 7 14.70 -4.88 -16.96
C SER A 7 13.18 -4.73 -16.85
N ALA A 8 12.62 -4.77 -15.63
CA ALA A 8 11.19 -4.68 -15.41
C ALA A 8 10.62 -3.33 -15.89
N HIS A 9 9.49 -3.36 -16.55
CA HIS A 9 8.71 -2.17 -16.90
C HIS A 9 7.70 -1.83 -15.79
N ARG A 10 7.06 -2.84 -15.23
CA ARG A 10 6.06 -2.71 -14.15
C ARG A 10 6.53 -3.41 -12.89
N VAL A 11 6.58 -2.67 -11.79
CA VAL A 11 7.15 -3.13 -10.52
C VAL A 11 6.12 -2.95 -9.41
N VAL A 12 5.90 -4.00 -8.62
CA VAL A 12 5.15 -3.94 -7.36
C VAL A 12 6.13 -3.92 -6.20
N VAL A 13 6.03 -2.90 -5.37
CA VAL A 13 6.86 -2.75 -4.17
C VAL A 13 5.98 -2.91 -2.93
N LYS A 14 6.24 -3.94 -2.16
CA LYS A 14 5.55 -4.15 -0.87
C LYS A 14 6.38 -3.56 0.27
N VAL A 15 5.72 -2.78 1.13
CA VAL A 15 6.33 -2.16 2.30
C VAL A 15 5.61 -2.63 3.56
N GLY A 16 6.34 -3.34 4.41
CA GLY A 16 5.79 -3.90 5.65
C GLY A 16 5.53 -2.86 6.74
N SER A 17 4.68 -3.22 7.70
CA SER A 17 4.23 -2.35 8.79
C SER A 17 5.40 -1.79 9.62
N SER A 18 6.38 -2.62 9.98
CA SER A 18 7.54 -2.20 10.78
C SER A 18 8.36 -1.10 10.09
N LEU A 19 8.51 -1.19 8.77
CA LEU A 19 9.24 -0.19 8.00
C LEU A 19 8.46 1.12 7.86
N VAL A 20 7.14 1.03 7.65
CA VAL A 20 6.27 2.20 7.48
C VAL A 20 6.08 2.97 8.77
N THR A 21 6.04 2.27 9.90
CA THR A 21 5.67 2.83 11.21
C THR A 21 6.81 2.88 12.22
N ASN A 22 8.05 2.73 11.77
CA ASN A 22 9.21 2.74 12.67
C ASN A 22 8.98 1.82 13.88
N ASP A 23 8.67 0.55 13.60
CA ASP A 23 8.33 -0.48 14.61
C ASP A 23 7.14 -0.09 15.51
N GLY A 24 6.12 0.54 14.93
CA GLY A 24 4.89 0.92 15.64
C GLY A 24 4.96 2.22 16.43
N ARG A 25 6.05 3.00 16.28
CA ARG A 25 6.23 4.29 16.97
C ARG A 25 5.63 5.48 16.22
N GLY A 26 4.90 5.24 15.17
CA GLY A 26 4.33 6.25 14.27
C GLY A 26 4.94 6.16 12.87
N LEU A 27 4.37 6.87 11.91
CA LEU A 27 4.86 6.84 10.53
C LEU A 27 6.31 7.32 10.43
N ASP A 28 7.15 6.54 9.76
CA ASP A 28 8.50 6.93 9.39
C ASP A 28 8.45 7.84 8.14
N LEU A 29 8.23 9.12 8.37
CA LEU A 29 8.11 10.09 7.30
C LEU A 29 9.40 10.26 6.50
N GLU A 30 10.57 10.02 7.11
CA GLU A 30 11.85 10.06 6.40
C GLU A 30 11.98 8.88 5.45
N ALA A 31 11.59 7.67 5.89
CA ALA A 31 11.55 6.50 5.03
C ALA A 31 10.59 6.72 3.86
N ILE A 32 9.38 7.19 4.13
CA ILE A 32 8.38 7.49 3.09
C ILE A 32 8.92 8.53 2.09
N SER A 33 9.63 9.55 2.58
CA SER A 33 10.26 10.57 1.73
C SER A 33 11.34 9.96 0.82
N ARG A 34 12.19 9.08 1.36
CA ARG A 34 13.21 8.37 0.56
C ARG A 34 12.57 7.49 -0.51
N TRP A 35 11.51 6.75 -0.16
CA TRP A 35 10.79 5.91 -1.13
C TRP A 35 10.12 6.75 -2.22
N ALA A 36 9.54 7.89 -1.86
CA ALA A 36 8.95 8.81 -2.82
C ALA A 36 9.98 9.29 -3.87
N ALA A 37 11.19 9.65 -3.42
CA ALA A 37 12.28 10.03 -4.30
C ALA A 37 12.72 8.87 -5.22
N GLN A 38 12.83 7.65 -4.67
CA GLN A 38 13.20 6.46 -5.44
C GLN A 38 12.15 6.10 -6.49
N VAL A 39 10.86 6.16 -6.12
CA VAL A 39 9.76 5.89 -7.04
C VAL A 39 9.71 6.96 -8.14
N ALA A 40 9.89 8.24 -7.80
CA ALA A 40 9.99 9.31 -8.79
C ALA A 40 11.10 9.02 -9.81
N ARG A 41 12.27 8.58 -9.32
CA ARG A 41 13.39 8.20 -10.21
C ARG A 41 13.07 7.00 -11.10
N LEU A 42 12.39 5.98 -10.59
CA LEU A 42 11.95 4.83 -11.40
C LEU A 42 10.99 5.28 -12.51
N ARG A 43 10.09 6.22 -12.21
CA ARG A 43 9.15 6.77 -13.19
C ARG A 43 9.84 7.59 -14.27
N GLU A 44 10.86 8.36 -13.95
CA GLU A 44 11.70 9.06 -14.93
C GLU A 44 12.38 8.09 -15.91
N LEU A 45 12.66 6.87 -15.46
CA LEU A 45 13.18 5.77 -16.28
C LEU A 45 12.09 5.02 -17.07
N GLY A 46 10.85 5.53 -17.09
CA GLY A 46 9.72 4.95 -17.82
C GLY A 46 9.08 3.75 -17.15
N LYS A 47 9.37 3.49 -15.87
CA LYS A 47 8.77 2.37 -15.14
C LYS A 47 7.43 2.74 -14.53
N GLN A 48 6.52 1.77 -14.50
CA GLN A 48 5.27 1.84 -13.75
C GLN A 48 5.49 1.23 -12.36
N VAL A 49 5.13 1.95 -11.31
CA VAL A 49 5.31 1.50 -9.92
C VAL A 49 3.96 1.44 -9.21
N ILE A 50 3.72 0.34 -8.53
CA ILE A 50 2.59 0.12 -7.65
C ILE A 50 3.16 -0.14 -6.25
N LEU A 51 2.62 0.53 -5.23
CA LEU A 51 2.97 0.26 -3.84
C LEU A 51 1.89 -0.60 -3.20
N VAL A 52 2.32 -1.61 -2.43
CA VAL A 52 1.45 -2.33 -1.49
C VAL A 52 1.97 -2.02 -0.09
N SER A 53 1.18 -1.28 0.66
CA SER A 53 1.57 -0.76 1.98
C SER A 53 0.84 -1.48 3.10
N SER A 54 1.46 -1.50 4.26
CA SER A 54 0.88 -1.91 5.53
C SER A 54 0.95 -0.74 6.53
N GLY A 55 0.56 -0.97 7.77
CA GLY A 55 0.80 -0.03 8.86
C GLY A 55 -0.40 0.82 9.27
N ALA A 56 -1.57 0.67 8.65
CA ALA A 56 -2.76 1.45 9.00
C ALA A 56 -3.18 1.25 10.46
N ILE A 57 -3.19 0.01 10.95
CA ILE A 57 -3.56 -0.30 12.35
C ILE A 57 -2.57 0.35 13.32
N ALA A 58 -1.26 0.20 13.08
CA ALA A 58 -0.24 0.76 13.96
C ALA A 58 -0.29 2.30 13.99
N GLU A 59 -0.48 2.94 12.85
CA GLU A 59 -0.68 4.39 12.78
C GLU A 59 -1.97 4.82 13.51
N GLY A 60 -3.05 4.06 13.36
CA GLY A 60 -4.31 4.33 14.06
C GLY A 60 -4.17 4.20 15.56
N MET A 61 -3.51 3.17 16.05
CA MET A 61 -3.21 3.01 17.48
C MET A 61 -2.42 4.19 18.03
N GLN A 62 -1.40 4.63 17.30
CA GLN A 62 -0.59 5.79 17.68
C GLN A 62 -1.46 7.06 17.80
N ARG A 63 -2.32 7.31 16.81
CA ARG A 63 -3.24 8.46 16.81
C ARG A 63 -4.29 8.42 17.91
N LEU A 64 -4.76 7.22 18.24
CA LEU A 64 -5.72 6.99 19.32
C LEU A 64 -5.07 6.97 20.71
N GLY A 65 -3.73 6.99 20.80
CA GLY A 65 -3.01 6.89 22.05
C GLY A 65 -3.12 5.50 22.71
N TRP A 66 -3.30 4.45 21.92
CA TRP A 66 -3.41 3.08 22.42
C TRP A 66 -2.04 2.44 22.59
N PRO A 67 -1.64 2.11 23.84
CA PRO A 67 -0.29 1.60 24.10
C PRO A 67 -0.13 0.12 23.74
N GLN A 68 -1.24 -0.61 23.60
CA GLN A 68 -1.25 -2.04 23.30
C GLN A 68 -2.19 -2.35 22.14
N ARG A 69 -1.79 -3.34 21.33
CA ARG A 69 -2.61 -3.81 20.21
C ARG A 69 -3.89 -4.46 20.74
N PRO A 70 -5.07 -4.00 20.27
CA PRO A 70 -6.34 -4.60 20.63
C PRO A 70 -6.43 -6.06 20.18
N GLN A 71 -7.25 -6.83 20.87
CA GLN A 71 -7.57 -8.21 20.49
C GLN A 71 -8.93 -8.33 19.77
N GLN A 72 -9.80 -7.35 19.99
CA GLN A 72 -11.11 -7.35 19.36
C GLN A 72 -11.04 -6.86 17.91
N ILE A 73 -11.72 -7.58 17.01
CA ILE A 73 -11.70 -7.28 15.58
C ILE A 73 -12.18 -5.86 15.29
N HIS A 74 -13.28 -5.44 15.89
CA HIS A 74 -13.85 -4.11 15.69
C HIS A 74 -12.93 -2.97 16.16
N GLU A 75 -12.12 -3.21 17.18
CA GLU A 75 -11.12 -2.23 17.63
C GLU A 75 -9.96 -2.14 16.64
N LEU A 76 -9.49 -3.27 16.12
CA LEU A 76 -8.49 -3.30 15.04
C LEU A 76 -8.99 -2.60 13.78
N GLN A 77 -10.24 -2.83 13.40
CA GLN A 77 -10.89 -2.17 12.26
C GLN A 77 -11.01 -0.66 12.49
N ALA A 78 -11.39 -0.22 13.68
CA ALA A 78 -11.44 1.21 14.03
C ALA A 78 -10.06 1.86 13.97
N ALA A 79 -9.04 1.21 14.53
CA ALA A 79 -7.66 1.70 14.43
C ALA A 79 -7.20 1.80 12.97
N ALA A 80 -7.48 0.79 12.16
CA ALA A 80 -7.15 0.80 10.74
C ALA A 80 -7.83 1.98 10.01
N ALA A 81 -9.10 2.25 10.28
CA ALA A 81 -9.82 3.36 9.69
C ALA A 81 -9.18 4.72 10.03
N VAL A 82 -8.82 4.94 11.29
CA VAL A 82 -8.13 6.16 11.74
C VAL A 82 -6.74 6.28 11.12
N GLY A 83 -6.00 5.19 11.10
CA GLY A 83 -4.61 5.17 10.62
C GLY A 83 -4.50 5.27 9.11
N GLN A 84 -5.45 4.72 8.36
CA GLN A 84 -5.45 4.74 6.90
C GLN A 84 -5.47 6.16 6.34
N MET A 85 -6.19 7.08 6.98
CA MET A 85 -6.18 8.50 6.59
C MET A 85 -4.80 9.12 6.72
N GLY A 86 -4.11 8.85 7.83
CA GLY A 86 -2.77 9.35 8.06
C GLY A 86 -1.74 8.79 7.09
N LEU A 87 -1.83 7.50 6.83
CA LEU A 87 -0.97 6.80 5.90
C LEU A 87 -1.13 7.35 4.47
N ALA A 88 -2.37 7.45 3.99
CA ALA A 88 -2.66 8.01 2.67
C ALA A 88 -2.15 9.45 2.51
N ARG A 89 -2.37 10.29 3.52
CA ARG A 89 -1.89 11.67 3.55
C ARG A 89 -0.36 11.76 3.53
N ALA A 90 0.32 10.88 4.24
CA ALA A 90 1.78 10.84 4.24
C ALA A 90 2.33 10.52 2.85
N TYR A 91 1.79 9.50 2.20
CA TYR A 91 2.18 9.17 0.81
C TYR A 91 1.87 10.33 -0.14
N GLU A 92 0.65 10.87 -0.12
CA GLU A 92 0.26 11.99 -0.97
C GLU A 92 1.21 13.18 -0.82
N THR A 93 1.52 13.56 0.42
CA THR A 93 2.38 14.70 0.73
C THR A 93 3.81 14.50 0.20
N HIS A 94 4.40 13.35 0.49
CA HIS A 94 5.80 13.09 0.13
C HIS A 94 5.99 12.84 -1.36
N PHE A 95 5.08 12.13 -2.00
CA PHE A 95 5.09 11.91 -3.45
C PHE A 95 4.80 13.20 -4.22
N GLY A 96 3.89 14.03 -3.71
CA GLY A 96 3.55 15.33 -4.29
C GLY A 96 4.74 16.28 -4.40
N ARG A 97 5.72 16.20 -3.49
CA ARG A 97 6.99 16.97 -3.55
C ARG A 97 7.81 16.66 -4.81
N HIS A 98 7.61 15.50 -5.41
CA HIS A 98 8.26 15.07 -6.65
C HIS A 98 7.33 15.17 -7.86
N GLY A 99 6.18 15.84 -7.74
CA GLY A 99 5.18 15.94 -8.82
C GLY A 99 4.49 14.61 -9.12
N VAL A 100 4.54 13.63 -8.22
CA VAL A 100 3.94 12.31 -8.38
C VAL A 100 2.60 12.27 -7.69
N GLN A 101 1.54 12.01 -8.45
CA GLN A 101 0.21 11.76 -7.89
C GLN A 101 0.11 10.32 -7.39
N THR A 102 -0.57 10.15 -6.26
CA THR A 102 -0.90 8.84 -5.69
C THR A 102 -2.40 8.65 -5.64
N ALA A 103 -2.83 7.39 -5.67
CA ALA A 103 -4.23 7.02 -5.46
C ALA A 103 -4.32 5.90 -4.42
N GLN A 104 -5.17 6.07 -3.41
CA GLN A 104 -5.46 5.01 -2.47
C GLN A 104 -6.40 3.99 -3.10
N VAL A 105 -6.02 2.71 -3.02
CA VAL A 105 -6.85 1.59 -3.44
C VAL A 105 -6.90 0.57 -2.30
N LEU A 106 -8.10 0.30 -1.79
CA LEU A 106 -8.31 -0.67 -0.72
C LEU A 106 -8.96 -1.92 -1.28
N LEU A 107 -8.33 -3.05 -1.07
CA LEU A 107 -8.75 -4.36 -1.57
C LEU A 107 -8.78 -5.39 -0.44
N THR A 108 -9.60 -6.40 -0.60
CA THR A 108 -9.60 -7.59 0.23
C THR A 108 -9.24 -8.82 -0.60
N HIS A 109 -8.86 -9.91 0.06
CA HIS A 109 -8.70 -11.20 -0.61
C HIS A 109 -10.00 -11.65 -1.29
N ALA A 110 -11.15 -11.36 -0.67
CA ALA A 110 -12.46 -11.66 -1.25
C ALA A 110 -12.72 -10.89 -2.56
N ASP A 111 -12.28 -9.63 -2.64
CA ASP A 111 -12.39 -8.84 -3.87
C ASP A 111 -11.56 -9.44 -5.01
N LEU A 112 -10.40 -10.00 -4.71
CA LEU A 112 -9.54 -10.63 -5.71
C LEU A 112 -9.97 -12.06 -6.08
N ALA A 113 -10.76 -12.71 -5.23
CA ALA A 113 -11.36 -14.01 -5.51
C ALA A 113 -12.67 -13.94 -6.32
N ASP A 114 -13.38 -12.82 -6.24
CA ASP A 114 -14.62 -12.57 -6.98
C ASP A 114 -14.32 -12.05 -8.39
N ARG A 115 -14.76 -12.78 -9.41
CA ARG A 115 -14.39 -12.45 -10.80
C ARG A 115 -14.77 -11.04 -11.25
N PRO A 116 -16.01 -10.55 -11.05
CA PRO A 116 -16.38 -9.19 -11.40
C PRO A 116 -15.54 -8.13 -10.66
N ARG A 117 -15.32 -8.30 -9.36
CA ARG A 117 -14.51 -7.37 -8.55
C ARG A 117 -13.05 -7.38 -8.97
N TYR A 118 -12.50 -8.56 -9.24
CA TYR A 118 -11.15 -8.71 -9.79
C TYR A 118 -10.96 -7.91 -11.08
N LEU A 119 -11.88 -8.06 -12.04
CA LEU A 119 -11.81 -7.35 -13.32
C LEU A 119 -11.97 -5.83 -13.16
N ASN A 120 -12.83 -5.38 -12.24
CA ASN A 120 -12.99 -3.96 -11.93
C ASN A 120 -11.72 -3.37 -11.31
N ALA A 121 -11.15 -4.04 -10.31
CA ALA A 121 -9.89 -3.63 -9.68
C ALA A 121 -8.76 -3.56 -10.72
N ARG A 122 -8.63 -4.59 -11.57
CA ARG A 122 -7.65 -4.61 -12.66
C ARG A 122 -7.80 -3.41 -13.58
N SER A 123 -9.00 -3.14 -14.07
CA SER A 123 -9.27 -2.02 -14.99
C SER A 123 -8.95 -0.68 -14.34
N THR A 124 -9.31 -0.50 -13.06
CA THR A 124 -9.00 0.71 -12.30
C THR A 124 -7.49 0.92 -12.18
N LEU A 125 -6.74 -0.12 -11.80
CA LEU A 125 -5.29 -0.04 -11.65
C LEU A 125 -4.59 0.27 -12.98
N PHE A 126 -4.98 -0.38 -14.07
CA PHE A 126 -4.43 -0.07 -15.39
C PHE A 126 -4.73 1.37 -15.83
N THR A 127 -5.92 1.88 -15.54
CA THR A 127 -6.28 3.27 -15.82
C THR A 127 -5.41 4.24 -15.01
N LEU A 128 -5.21 3.98 -13.72
CA LEU A 128 -4.32 4.81 -12.88
C LEU A 128 -2.89 4.82 -13.43
N LEU A 129 -2.37 3.66 -13.79
CA LEU A 129 -1.03 3.55 -14.39
C LEU A 129 -0.92 4.30 -15.73
N ALA A 130 -1.94 4.22 -16.58
CA ALA A 130 -1.99 4.96 -17.85
C ALA A 130 -2.04 6.48 -17.63
N LEU A 131 -2.67 6.95 -16.56
CA LEU A 131 -2.71 8.35 -16.15
C LEU A 131 -1.40 8.81 -15.48
N GLY A 132 -0.44 7.92 -15.27
CA GLY A 132 0.81 8.22 -14.58
C GLY A 132 0.65 8.39 -13.08
N VAL A 133 -0.40 7.87 -12.49
CA VAL A 133 -0.65 7.87 -11.05
C VAL A 133 -0.03 6.63 -10.43
N VAL A 134 0.56 6.75 -9.25
CA VAL A 134 1.08 5.63 -8.45
C VAL A 134 -0.02 5.10 -7.54
N PRO A 135 -0.55 3.90 -7.78
CA PRO A 135 -1.49 3.28 -6.85
C PRO A 135 -0.77 2.90 -5.55
N VAL A 136 -1.35 3.27 -4.43
CA VAL A 136 -0.96 2.82 -3.09
C VAL A 136 -2.06 1.90 -2.58
N ILE A 137 -1.78 0.61 -2.59
CA ILE A 137 -2.74 -0.43 -2.27
C ILE A 137 -2.54 -0.87 -0.82
N ASN A 138 -3.61 -1.03 -0.09
CA ASN A 138 -3.63 -1.65 1.23
C ASN A 138 -4.83 -2.58 1.35
N GLU A 139 -4.81 -3.46 2.35
CA GLU A 139 -6.00 -4.22 2.74
C GLU A 139 -7.11 -3.26 3.18
N ASN A 140 -8.36 -3.57 2.84
CA ASN A 140 -9.50 -2.87 3.41
C ASN A 140 -9.81 -3.46 4.79
N ASP A 141 -8.99 -3.10 5.76
CA ASP A 141 -9.06 -3.62 7.14
C ASP A 141 -10.40 -3.36 7.81
N THR A 142 -11.19 -2.40 7.34
CA THR A 142 -12.48 -2.05 7.95
C THR A 142 -13.57 -3.10 7.72
N VAL A 143 -13.39 -3.99 6.75
CA VAL A 143 -14.37 -5.02 6.38
C VAL A 143 -13.82 -6.44 6.45
N VAL A 144 -12.52 -6.61 6.68
CA VAL A 144 -11.92 -7.94 6.85
C VAL A 144 -12.12 -8.44 8.28
N THR A 145 -12.15 -9.76 8.43
CA THR A 145 -12.39 -10.43 9.70
C THR A 145 -11.12 -11.03 10.28
N ASP A 146 -10.92 -12.32 10.14
CA ASP A 146 -9.80 -13.00 10.82
C ASP A 146 -8.42 -12.63 10.27
N GLU A 147 -8.30 -12.27 9.01
CA GLU A 147 -7.03 -11.87 8.39
C GLU A 147 -6.42 -10.61 9.02
N ILE A 148 -7.24 -9.71 9.56
CA ILE A 148 -6.78 -8.47 10.22
C ILE A 148 -5.84 -8.74 11.40
N LYS A 149 -5.95 -9.92 12.02
CA LYS A 149 -5.12 -10.34 13.15
C LYS A 149 -3.66 -10.54 12.76
N PHE A 150 -3.40 -10.91 11.52
CA PHE A 150 -2.05 -11.21 11.03
C PHE A 150 -1.33 -9.95 10.50
N GLY A 151 -2.06 -8.96 10.00
CA GLY A 151 -1.52 -7.66 9.57
C GLY A 151 -0.47 -7.74 8.46
N ASP A 152 -0.44 -8.84 7.72
CA ASP A 152 0.55 -9.10 6.68
C ASP A 152 -0.07 -8.96 5.29
N ASN A 153 0.51 -8.07 4.47
CA ASN A 153 0.11 -7.83 3.09
C ASN A 153 1.01 -8.53 2.06
N ASP A 154 1.80 -9.54 2.46
CA ASP A 154 2.66 -10.26 1.53
C ASP A 154 1.83 -11.02 0.49
N THR A 155 0.79 -11.73 0.94
CA THR A 155 -0.13 -12.42 0.04
C THR A 155 -0.88 -11.45 -0.86
N LEU A 156 -1.36 -10.33 -0.31
CA LEU A 156 -2.00 -9.26 -1.10
C LEU A 156 -1.02 -8.72 -2.15
N GLY A 157 0.23 -8.49 -1.78
CA GLY A 157 1.27 -8.03 -2.70
C GLY A 157 1.48 -8.98 -3.88
N ALA A 158 1.53 -10.29 -3.61
CA ALA A 158 1.64 -11.31 -4.66
C ALA A 158 0.40 -11.36 -5.57
N LEU A 159 -0.80 -11.25 -4.99
CA LEU A 159 -2.05 -11.21 -5.75
C LEU A 159 -2.14 -9.95 -6.62
N VAL A 160 -1.71 -8.82 -6.10
CA VAL A 160 -1.65 -7.56 -6.86
C VAL A 160 -0.65 -7.66 -8.00
N ALA A 161 0.53 -8.26 -7.78
CA ALA A 161 1.51 -8.47 -8.82
C ALA A 161 0.95 -9.28 -10.00
N ASN A 162 0.19 -10.35 -9.70
CA ASN A 162 -0.53 -11.11 -10.72
C ASN A 162 -1.63 -10.27 -11.40
N LEU A 163 -2.42 -9.53 -10.62
CA LEU A 163 -3.53 -8.71 -11.09
C LEU A 163 -3.07 -7.68 -12.14
N VAL A 164 -1.94 -7.04 -11.90
CA VAL A 164 -1.38 -6.01 -12.78
C VAL A 164 -0.34 -6.52 -13.76
N GLU A 165 -0.10 -7.83 -13.81
CA GLU A 165 0.92 -8.45 -14.68
C GLU A 165 2.29 -7.77 -14.47
N ALA A 166 2.73 -7.68 -13.22
CA ALA A 166 4.01 -7.07 -12.89
C ALA A 166 5.18 -7.94 -13.37
N ASP A 167 6.26 -7.29 -13.79
CA ASP A 167 7.50 -7.96 -14.20
C ASP A 167 8.39 -8.30 -12.98
N ALA A 168 8.21 -7.56 -11.88
CA ALA A 168 8.94 -7.74 -10.64
C ALA A 168 8.17 -7.14 -9.44
#